data_3a4020024d3432d6026e270f4c0e6cf5
#
_entry.id   3a4020024d3432d6026e270f4c0e6cf5
#
_cell.length_a   1.000
_cell.length_b   1.000
_cell.length_c   1.000
_cell.angle_alpha   90.00
_cell.angle_beta   90.00
_cell.angle_gamma   90.00
#
_symmetry.space_group_name_H-M   'P 1'
#
loop_
_entity.id
_entity.type
_entity.pdbx_description
1 polymer ?
#
loop_
_entity_poly.entity_id
_entity_poly.type
_entity_poly.pdbx_seq_one_letter_code
_entity_poly.pdbx_strand_id
1 'polypeptide(L)'
;LFQNILDTQYFPNLLFYGPPGTGKTTTIINLINEYNNRYTTHSKGSVIHLNASDERGIEIIRNQIQQFVKTTNFFENCIKFVILDEVDYMTKNAQQALKYLLQINNYKIRFCLICNYISKVDTSLKNEFLCIRFNQLPKDKTIVFLKNIAEKEEVSINNDGYEALLDMYKSDIRSMINFMQLNKDSINLDN
;
A
#
# COMPACT_ATOMS: atom_id res chain seq x y z
N LEU A 1 2.69 1.91 -16.49
CA LEU A 1 3.81 1.73 -15.56
C LEU A 1 3.77 0.35 -14.89
N PHE A 2 2.69 0.00 -14.17
CA PHE A 2 2.60 -1.31 -13.48
C PHE A 2 2.67 -2.47 -14.47
N GLN A 3 2.00 -2.36 -15.61
CA GLN A 3 2.11 -3.37 -16.67
C GLN A 3 3.56 -3.53 -17.14
N ASN A 4 4.31 -2.44 -17.32
CA ASN A 4 5.73 -2.54 -17.69
C ASN A 4 6.58 -3.27 -16.64
N ILE A 5 6.33 -3.03 -15.33
CA ILE A 5 7.01 -3.76 -14.25
C ILE A 5 6.74 -5.27 -14.38
N LEU A 6 5.50 -5.63 -14.66
CA LEU A 6 5.09 -7.02 -14.85
C LEU A 6 5.64 -7.64 -16.14
N ASP A 7 5.74 -6.87 -17.23
CA ASP A 7 6.17 -7.40 -18.53
C ASP A 7 7.70 -7.49 -18.67
N THR A 8 8.44 -6.57 -18.03
CA THR A 8 9.91 -6.52 -18.10
C THR A 8 10.61 -7.39 -17.07
N GLN A 9 9.88 -8.03 -16.17
CA GLN A 9 10.44 -8.78 -15.03
C GLN A 9 11.37 -7.95 -14.12
N TYR A 10 11.35 -6.61 -14.29
CA TYR A 10 12.13 -5.69 -13.48
C TYR A 10 11.25 -4.96 -12.47
N PHE A 11 11.41 -5.30 -11.19
CA PHE A 11 10.68 -4.66 -10.10
C PHE A 11 11.59 -3.63 -9.41
N PRO A 12 11.35 -2.32 -9.56
CA PRO A 12 12.11 -1.28 -8.87
C PRO A 12 11.71 -1.16 -7.40
N ASN A 13 12.50 -0.44 -6.59
CA ASN A 13 12.03 0.05 -5.31
C ASN A 13 10.94 1.10 -5.52
N LEU A 14 9.79 0.97 -4.84
CA LEU A 14 8.62 1.80 -5.04
C LEU A 14 8.30 2.63 -3.78
N LEU A 15 7.96 3.91 -3.96
CA LEU A 15 7.41 4.75 -2.92
C LEU A 15 6.06 5.30 -3.36
N PHE A 16 4.98 4.84 -2.70
CA PHE A 16 3.62 5.30 -2.96
C PHE A 16 3.23 6.37 -1.95
N TYR A 17 2.73 7.50 -2.45
CA TYR A 17 2.33 8.61 -1.59
C TYR A 17 1.04 9.27 -2.05
N GLY A 18 0.31 9.88 -1.11
CA GLY A 18 -0.95 10.57 -1.37
C GLY A 18 -1.97 10.42 -0.25
N PRO A 19 -3.16 10.99 -0.39
CA PRO A 19 -4.18 10.99 0.66
C PRO A 19 -4.55 9.59 1.15
N PRO A 20 -5.03 9.46 2.40
CA PRO A 20 -5.51 8.19 2.94
C PRO A 20 -6.70 7.67 2.10
N GLY A 21 -6.95 6.37 2.16
CA GLY A 21 -8.09 5.74 1.48
C GLY A 21 -7.99 5.65 -0.06
N THR A 22 -6.86 6.04 -0.68
CA THR A 22 -6.67 6.03 -2.14
C THR A 22 -6.16 4.69 -2.71
N GLY A 23 -6.07 3.64 -1.89
CA GLY A 23 -5.73 2.29 -2.34
C GLY A 23 -4.23 2.01 -2.47
N LYS A 24 -3.33 2.82 -1.89
CA LYS A 24 -1.86 2.63 -1.95
C LYS A 24 -1.42 1.23 -1.53
N THR A 25 -1.78 0.84 -0.32
CA THR A 25 -1.39 -0.47 0.26
C THR A 25 -1.98 -1.63 -0.53
N THR A 26 -3.25 -1.54 -0.91
CA THR A 26 -3.93 -2.56 -1.72
C THR A 26 -3.25 -2.73 -3.08
N THR A 27 -2.88 -1.63 -3.73
CA THR A 27 -2.23 -1.66 -5.05
C THR A 27 -0.85 -2.32 -4.98
N ILE A 28 -0.04 -2.00 -3.93
CA ILE A 28 1.29 -2.60 -3.82
C ILE A 28 1.22 -4.10 -3.54
N ILE A 29 0.28 -4.53 -2.68
CA ILE A 29 0.07 -5.95 -2.38
C ILE A 29 -0.36 -6.70 -3.63
N ASN A 30 -1.33 -6.16 -4.38
CA ASN A 30 -1.80 -6.79 -5.61
C ASN A 30 -0.71 -6.84 -6.69
N LEU A 31 0.10 -5.78 -6.82
CA LEU A 31 1.22 -5.75 -7.76
C LEU A 31 2.27 -6.82 -7.44
N ILE A 32 2.61 -6.97 -6.16
CA ILE A 32 3.56 -7.99 -5.71
C ILE A 32 3.00 -9.41 -5.91
N ASN A 33 1.73 -9.61 -5.60
CA ASN A 33 1.06 -10.90 -5.80
C ASN A 33 1.04 -11.28 -7.28
N GLU A 34 0.67 -10.35 -8.16
CA GLU A 34 0.66 -10.58 -9.60
C GLU A 34 2.07 -10.84 -10.15
N TYR A 35 3.07 -10.11 -9.68
CA TYR A 35 4.47 -10.35 -10.03
C TYR A 35 4.93 -11.75 -9.60
N ASN A 36 4.63 -12.13 -8.36
CA ASN A 36 4.98 -13.45 -7.86
C ASN A 36 4.26 -14.57 -8.61
N ASN A 37 2.97 -14.40 -8.93
CA ASN A 37 2.21 -15.40 -9.72
C ASN A 37 2.80 -15.62 -11.11
N ARG A 38 3.36 -14.59 -11.74
CA ARG A 38 3.97 -14.69 -13.07
C ARG A 38 5.36 -15.33 -13.06
N TYR A 39 6.16 -15.03 -12.03
CA TYR A 39 7.59 -15.32 -12.06
C TYR A 39 8.09 -16.27 -10.98
N THR A 40 7.22 -16.69 -10.06
CA THR A 40 7.62 -17.51 -8.93
C THR A 40 6.66 -18.69 -8.73
N THR A 41 7.17 -19.92 -8.81
CA THR A 41 6.35 -21.13 -8.62
C THR A 41 6.02 -21.42 -7.15
N HIS A 42 6.79 -20.87 -6.20
CA HIS A 42 6.64 -21.13 -4.76
C HIS A 42 6.98 -19.90 -3.92
N SER A 43 6.06 -18.92 -3.84
CA SER A 43 6.34 -17.59 -3.25
C SER A 43 5.96 -17.40 -1.78
N LYS A 44 5.52 -18.44 -1.06
CA LYS A 44 5.18 -18.32 0.36
C LYS A 44 6.43 -17.95 1.17
N GLY A 45 6.45 -16.76 1.80
CA GLY A 45 7.54 -16.27 2.66
C GLY A 45 8.47 -15.25 2.01
N SER A 46 8.20 -14.79 0.79
CA SER A 46 9.00 -13.76 0.11
C SER A 46 8.55 -12.30 0.38
N VAL A 47 7.53 -12.10 1.18
CA VAL A 47 6.97 -10.77 1.48
C VAL A 47 6.87 -10.57 2.99
N ILE A 48 7.39 -9.44 3.47
CA ILE A 48 7.15 -8.95 4.84
C ILE A 48 6.46 -7.59 4.74
N HIS A 49 5.41 -7.39 5.52
CA HIS A 49 4.68 -6.13 5.62
C HIS A 49 4.74 -5.62 7.06
N LEU A 50 5.33 -4.44 7.25
CA LEU A 50 5.55 -3.81 8.54
C LEU A 50 4.93 -2.42 8.54
N ASN A 51 4.37 -2.01 9.68
CA ASN A 51 3.95 -0.64 9.89
C ASN A 51 5.08 0.15 10.58
N ALA A 52 5.55 1.21 9.93
CA ALA A 52 6.64 2.05 10.43
C ALA A 52 6.21 2.99 11.58
N SER A 53 4.90 3.13 11.82
CA SER A 53 4.35 3.88 12.96
C SER A 53 4.33 3.08 14.27
N ASP A 54 4.64 1.78 14.23
CA ASP A 54 4.57 0.93 15.42
C ASP A 54 5.58 1.40 16.47
N GLU A 55 5.10 1.79 17.65
CA GLU A 55 5.88 2.45 18.72
C GLU A 55 7.01 1.59 19.31
N ARG A 56 7.08 0.32 18.94
CA ARG A 56 8.09 -0.63 19.44
C ARG A 56 9.51 -0.37 18.95
N GLY A 57 9.72 0.75 18.25
CA GLY A 57 11.04 1.28 17.94
C GLY A 57 11.65 0.74 16.65
N ILE A 58 12.39 1.63 16.02
CA ILE A 58 13.15 1.41 14.80
C ILE A 58 14.05 0.17 14.85
N GLU A 59 14.54 -0.19 16.04
CA GLU A 59 15.43 -1.35 16.22
C GLU A 59 14.70 -2.66 15.93
N ILE A 60 13.42 -2.76 16.27
CA ILE A 60 12.63 -3.97 16.00
C ILE A 60 12.40 -4.10 14.50
N ILE A 61 11.98 -3.02 13.84
CA ILE A 61 11.80 -3.00 12.37
C ILE A 61 13.13 -3.32 11.68
N ARG A 62 14.22 -2.71 12.12
CA ARG A 62 15.56 -2.99 11.60
C ARG A 62 15.95 -4.46 11.78
N ASN A 63 15.74 -5.01 12.97
CA ASN A 63 16.06 -6.41 13.27
C ASN A 63 15.19 -7.38 12.46
N GLN A 64 13.89 -7.11 12.33
CA GLN A 64 12.98 -7.92 11.52
C GLN A 64 13.38 -7.88 10.04
N ILE A 65 13.70 -6.70 9.49
CA ILE A 65 14.17 -6.59 8.12
C ILE A 65 15.50 -7.32 7.95
N GLN A 66 16.45 -7.15 8.87
CA GLN A 66 17.73 -7.85 8.79
C GLN A 66 17.60 -9.37 8.88
N GLN A 67 16.74 -9.87 9.75
CA GLN A 67 16.45 -11.30 9.84
C GLN A 67 15.82 -11.80 8.55
N PHE A 68 14.81 -11.11 8.05
CA PHE A 68 14.13 -11.45 6.80
C PHE A 68 15.10 -11.46 5.60
N VAL A 69 16.00 -10.49 5.55
CA VAL A 69 17.04 -10.39 4.53
C VAL A 69 18.02 -11.56 4.59
N LYS A 70 18.46 -11.94 5.79
CA LYS A 70 19.42 -13.03 6.03
C LYS A 70 18.84 -14.43 5.84
N THR A 71 17.52 -14.60 5.94
CA THR A 71 16.92 -15.90 5.64
C THR A 71 17.23 -16.28 4.20
N THR A 72 17.89 -17.40 4.01
CA THR A 72 18.14 -17.95 2.66
C THR A 72 16.81 -18.44 2.08
N ASN A 73 16.45 -17.93 0.90
CA ASN A 73 15.39 -18.56 0.15
C ASN A 73 15.95 -19.90 -0.36
N PHE A 74 15.27 -20.99 -0.08
CA PHE A 74 15.58 -22.31 -0.63
C PHE A 74 15.47 -22.34 -2.17
N PHE A 75 14.88 -21.29 -2.77
CA PHE A 75 14.73 -21.12 -4.22
C PHE A 75 15.62 -19.96 -4.69
N GLU A 76 16.62 -20.25 -5.50
CA GLU A 76 17.72 -19.34 -5.85
C GLU A 76 17.32 -18.05 -6.58
N ASN A 77 16.12 -17.95 -7.16
CA ASN A 77 15.73 -16.83 -8.04
C ASN A 77 14.52 -16.00 -7.54
N CYS A 78 14.12 -16.13 -6.27
CA CYS A 78 12.98 -15.36 -5.76
C CYS A 78 13.39 -14.00 -5.21
N ILE A 79 12.72 -12.95 -5.68
CA ILE A 79 12.82 -11.60 -5.09
C ILE A 79 12.06 -11.58 -3.77
N LYS A 80 12.66 -10.98 -2.74
CA LYS A 80 12.01 -10.67 -1.46
C LYS A 80 11.46 -9.26 -1.50
N PHE A 81 10.27 -9.08 -0.93
CA PHE A 81 9.62 -7.78 -0.84
C PHE A 81 9.47 -7.34 0.61
N VAL A 82 9.91 -6.14 0.90
CA VAL A 82 9.74 -5.47 2.19
C VAL A 82 8.79 -4.31 1.99
N ILE A 83 7.57 -4.43 2.51
CA ILE A 83 6.56 -3.37 2.50
C ILE A 83 6.64 -2.64 3.83
N LEU A 84 6.87 -1.33 3.81
CA LEU A 84 6.82 -0.46 4.97
C LEU A 84 5.70 0.56 4.79
N ASP A 85 4.65 0.44 5.59
CA ASP A 85 3.55 1.40 5.60
C ASP A 85 3.81 2.53 6.62
N GLU A 86 3.21 3.69 6.37
CA GLU A 86 3.28 4.87 7.24
C GLU A 86 4.71 5.40 7.50
N VAL A 87 5.59 5.35 6.49
CA VAL A 87 7.01 5.78 6.64
C VAL A 87 7.17 7.26 6.97
N ASP A 88 6.14 8.07 6.80
CA ASP A 88 6.09 9.49 7.22
C ASP A 88 6.05 9.69 8.74
N TYR A 89 5.85 8.63 9.52
CA TYR A 89 6.00 8.63 10.99
C TYR A 89 7.41 8.24 11.45
N MET A 90 8.27 7.76 10.54
CA MET A 90 9.64 7.41 10.87
C MET A 90 10.48 8.64 11.26
N THR A 91 11.29 8.51 12.30
CA THR A 91 12.30 9.52 12.64
C THR A 91 13.37 9.64 11.55
N LYS A 92 14.08 10.76 11.49
CA LYS A 92 15.19 10.95 10.52
C LYS A 92 16.27 9.87 10.66
N ASN A 93 16.61 9.50 11.88
CA ASN A 93 17.58 8.42 12.13
C ASN A 93 17.10 7.08 11.57
N ALA A 94 15.81 6.84 11.66
CA ALA A 94 15.13 5.69 11.10
C ALA A 94 15.25 5.61 9.60
N GLN A 95 14.97 6.70 8.95
CA GLN A 95 15.06 6.81 7.51
C GLN A 95 16.51 6.64 7.01
N GLN A 96 17.49 7.16 7.76
CA GLN A 96 18.93 6.94 7.45
C GLN A 96 19.34 5.48 7.61
N ALA A 97 18.88 4.81 8.66
CA ALA A 97 19.13 3.38 8.85
C ALA A 97 18.51 2.54 7.72
N LEU A 98 17.28 2.89 7.27
CA LEU A 98 16.66 2.26 6.12
C LEU A 98 17.47 2.45 4.84
N LYS A 99 17.97 3.66 4.60
CA LYS A 99 18.85 3.94 3.45
C LYS A 99 20.10 3.06 3.47
N TYR A 100 20.71 2.88 4.63
CA TYR A 100 21.86 1.98 4.76
C TYR A 100 21.50 0.52 4.42
N LEU A 101 20.32 0.05 4.83
CA LEU A 101 19.84 -1.29 4.48
C LEU A 101 19.62 -1.46 2.97
N LEU A 102 19.14 -0.42 2.28
CA LEU A 102 18.99 -0.43 0.82
C LEU A 102 20.32 -0.61 0.09
N GLN A 103 21.38 0.02 0.59
CA GLN A 103 22.70 -0.03 -0.05
C GLN A 103 23.40 -1.39 0.11
N ILE A 104 23.17 -2.10 1.22
CA ILE A 104 23.80 -3.40 1.49
C ILE A 104 23.15 -4.53 0.68
N ASN A 105 21.85 -4.43 0.35
CA ASN A 105 21.04 -5.55 -0.14
C ASN A 105 20.66 -5.39 -1.61
N ASN A 106 21.60 -5.50 -2.53
CA ASN A 106 21.49 -4.96 -3.87
C ASN A 106 20.61 -5.67 -4.89
N TYR A 107 20.38 -6.99 -4.89
CA TYR A 107 19.78 -7.60 -6.10
C TYR A 107 18.55 -8.50 -5.86
N LYS A 108 18.35 -9.02 -4.67
CA LYS A 108 17.27 -9.98 -4.38
C LYS A 108 16.16 -9.41 -3.49
N ILE A 109 16.24 -8.15 -3.11
CA ILE A 109 15.26 -7.51 -2.20
C ILE A 109 14.75 -6.23 -2.84
N ARG A 110 13.44 -6.04 -2.74
CA ARG A 110 12.76 -4.80 -3.16
C ARG A 110 12.00 -4.21 -2.01
N PHE A 111 12.17 -2.93 -1.85
CA PHE A 111 11.49 -2.16 -0.83
C PHE A 111 10.32 -1.41 -1.45
N CYS A 112 9.18 -1.46 -0.78
CA CYS A 112 7.96 -0.76 -1.14
C CYS A 112 7.54 0.10 0.04
N LEU A 113 7.71 1.40 -0.08
CA LEU A 113 7.36 2.37 0.94
C LEU A 113 6.00 2.98 0.67
N ILE A 114 5.21 3.22 1.71
CA ILE A 114 3.90 3.86 1.63
C ILE A 114 3.87 5.00 2.64
N CYS A 115 3.41 6.17 2.21
CA CYS A 115 3.20 7.33 3.08
C CYS A 115 2.03 8.19 2.64
N ASN A 116 1.52 9.02 3.55
CA ASN A 116 0.54 10.02 3.20
C ASN A 116 1.21 11.34 2.82
N TYR A 117 2.26 11.74 3.52
CA TYR A 117 2.95 13.01 3.36
C TYR A 117 4.40 12.82 2.91
N ILE A 118 4.64 12.91 1.60
CA ILE A 118 5.99 12.75 1.02
C ILE A 118 6.99 13.81 1.53
N SER A 119 6.51 14.96 2.01
CA SER A 119 7.35 16.02 2.58
C SER A 119 8.08 15.60 3.85
N LYS A 120 7.56 14.61 4.58
CA LYS A 120 8.18 14.05 5.78
C LYS A 120 9.25 13.02 5.50
N VAL A 121 9.32 12.52 4.27
CA VAL A 121 10.34 11.56 3.84
C VAL A 121 11.58 12.30 3.37
N ASP A 122 12.74 11.89 3.86
CA ASP A 122 14.02 12.51 3.52
C ASP A 122 14.32 12.42 2.02
N THR A 123 14.86 13.52 1.46
CA THR A 123 15.14 13.61 0.02
C THR A 123 16.16 12.56 -0.43
N SER A 124 17.15 12.28 0.41
CA SER A 124 18.16 11.27 0.11
C SER A 124 17.61 9.85 0.07
N LEU A 125 16.55 9.58 0.86
CA LEU A 125 15.83 8.31 0.82
C LEU A 125 14.92 8.24 -0.41
N LYS A 126 14.18 9.31 -0.73
CA LYS A 126 13.31 9.38 -1.92
C LYS A 126 14.05 9.08 -3.22
N ASN A 127 15.30 9.51 -3.35
CA ASN A 127 16.10 9.29 -4.55
C ASN A 127 16.41 7.82 -4.84
N GLU A 128 16.25 6.93 -3.87
CA GLU A 128 16.43 5.48 -4.03
C GLU A 128 15.17 4.77 -4.54
N PHE A 129 14.05 5.52 -4.72
CA PHE A 129 12.74 4.98 -5.04
C PHE A 129 12.12 5.61 -6.29
N LEU A 130 11.37 4.82 -7.02
CA LEU A 130 10.41 5.33 -8.00
C LEU A 130 9.18 5.82 -7.25
N CYS A 131 9.03 7.15 -7.16
CA CYS A 131 7.94 7.79 -6.42
C CYS A 131 6.68 7.86 -7.27
N ILE A 132 5.57 7.31 -6.77
CA ILE A 132 4.28 7.27 -7.46
C ILE A 132 3.23 7.96 -6.61
N ARG A 133 2.62 9.01 -7.17
CA ARG A 133 1.56 9.75 -6.50
C ARG A 133 0.20 9.09 -6.73
N PHE A 134 -0.51 8.84 -5.64
CA PHE A 134 -1.92 8.44 -5.66
C PHE A 134 -2.78 9.68 -5.44
N ASN A 135 -3.53 10.04 -6.45
CA ASN A 135 -4.47 11.14 -6.37
C ASN A 135 -5.84 10.62 -5.88
N GLN A 136 -6.65 11.56 -5.44
CA GLN A 136 -8.06 11.30 -5.18
C GLN A 136 -8.75 10.88 -6.47
N LEU A 137 -9.67 9.93 -6.38
CA LEU A 137 -10.53 9.58 -7.49
C LEU A 137 -11.52 10.72 -7.78
N PRO A 138 -11.82 11.00 -9.07
CA PRO A 138 -12.91 11.89 -9.43
C PRO A 138 -14.24 11.43 -8.80
N LYS A 139 -15.09 12.38 -8.40
CA LYS A 139 -16.38 12.11 -7.74
C LYS A 139 -17.22 11.07 -8.49
N ASP A 140 -17.37 11.24 -9.79
CA ASP A 140 -18.16 10.32 -10.62
C ASP A 140 -17.64 8.88 -10.58
N LYS A 141 -16.32 8.70 -10.63
CA LYS A 141 -15.71 7.37 -10.55
C LYS A 141 -15.84 6.76 -9.15
N THR A 142 -15.80 7.60 -8.11
CA THR A 142 -16.02 7.15 -6.74
C THR A 142 -17.46 6.66 -6.56
N ILE A 143 -18.46 7.40 -7.08
CA ILE A 143 -19.86 6.98 -7.04
C ILE A 143 -20.04 5.64 -7.76
N VAL A 144 -19.52 5.49 -8.97
CA VAL A 144 -19.61 4.21 -9.72
C VAL A 144 -18.99 3.07 -8.92
N PHE A 145 -17.85 3.31 -8.28
CA PHE A 145 -17.19 2.30 -7.46
C PHE A 145 -18.01 1.90 -6.25
N LEU A 146 -18.60 2.89 -5.53
CA LEU A 146 -19.46 2.63 -4.38
C LEU A 146 -20.76 1.92 -4.78
N LYS A 147 -21.37 2.26 -5.92
CA LYS A 147 -22.54 1.57 -6.46
C LYS A 147 -22.25 0.09 -6.72
N ASN A 148 -21.13 -0.21 -7.35
CA ASN A 148 -20.72 -1.60 -7.60
C ASN A 148 -20.53 -2.41 -6.31
N ILE A 149 -20.09 -1.76 -5.22
CA ILE A 149 -19.98 -2.41 -3.91
C ILE A 149 -21.38 -2.59 -3.29
N ALA A 150 -22.20 -1.54 -3.31
CA ALA A 150 -23.56 -1.57 -2.76
C ALA A 150 -24.40 -2.68 -3.40
N GLU A 151 -24.34 -2.84 -4.72
CA GLU A 151 -25.00 -3.92 -5.45
C GLU A 151 -24.55 -5.31 -4.99
N LYS A 152 -23.25 -5.52 -4.83
CA LYS A 152 -22.69 -6.81 -4.39
C LYS A 152 -23.01 -7.16 -2.95
N GLU A 153 -23.11 -6.15 -2.11
CA GLU A 153 -23.37 -6.29 -0.68
C GLU A 153 -24.86 -6.12 -0.33
N GLU A 154 -25.74 -5.96 -1.34
CA GLU A 154 -27.19 -5.79 -1.16
C GLU A 154 -27.51 -4.60 -0.23
N VAL A 155 -26.90 -3.45 -0.50
CA VAL A 155 -27.13 -2.19 0.21
C VAL A 155 -27.87 -1.23 -0.72
N SER A 156 -29.06 -0.79 -0.33
CA SER A 156 -29.92 0.12 -1.12
C SER A 156 -29.60 1.58 -0.77
N ILE A 157 -28.84 2.27 -1.60
CA ILE A 157 -28.50 3.69 -1.42
C ILE A 157 -29.00 4.47 -2.66
N ASN A 158 -29.74 5.56 -2.41
CA ASN A 158 -30.16 6.48 -3.46
C ASN A 158 -29.01 7.42 -3.88
N ASN A 159 -29.23 8.18 -4.95
CA ASN A 159 -28.18 9.08 -5.47
C ASN A 159 -27.78 10.18 -4.46
N ASP A 160 -28.74 10.72 -3.74
CA ASP A 160 -28.52 11.76 -2.72
C ASP A 160 -27.66 11.22 -1.56
N GLY A 161 -27.84 9.96 -1.20
CA GLY A 161 -27.03 9.26 -0.20
C GLY A 161 -25.57 9.12 -0.62
N TYR A 162 -25.28 8.83 -1.91
CA TYR A 162 -23.90 8.81 -2.41
C TYR A 162 -23.27 10.20 -2.40
N GLU A 163 -24.01 11.26 -2.74
CA GLU A 163 -23.51 12.63 -2.67
C GLU A 163 -23.22 13.03 -1.22
N ALA A 164 -24.10 12.70 -0.28
CA ALA A 164 -23.88 12.94 1.15
C ALA A 164 -22.61 12.21 1.66
N LEU A 165 -22.38 10.96 1.26
CA LEU A 165 -21.17 10.23 1.60
C LEU A 165 -19.91 10.92 1.06
N LEU A 166 -19.96 11.42 -0.17
CA LEU A 166 -18.84 12.16 -0.75
C LEU A 166 -18.56 13.47 -0.02
N ASP A 167 -19.58 14.19 0.40
CA ASP A 167 -19.43 15.45 1.13
C ASP A 167 -18.89 15.23 2.55
N MET A 168 -19.31 14.14 3.21
CA MET A 168 -18.83 13.77 4.55
C MET A 168 -17.37 13.30 4.56
N TYR A 169 -17.03 12.40 3.65
CA TYR A 169 -15.73 11.70 3.66
C TYR A 169 -14.77 12.17 2.56
N LYS A 170 -15.21 13.07 1.68
CA LYS A 170 -14.44 13.65 0.57
C LYS A 170 -13.90 12.55 -0.35
N SER A 171 -12.66 12.13 -0.15
CA SER A 171 -11.97 11.17 -0.99
C SER A 171 -11.55 9.90 -0.25
N ASP A 172 -11.91 9.77 1.01
CA ASP A 172 -11.59 8.59 1.81
C ASP A 172 -12.60 7.46 1.54
N ILE A 173 -12.32 6.69 0.50
CA ILE A 173 -13.16 5.55 0.09
C ILE A 173 -13.28 4.50 1.20
N ARG A 174 -12.22 4.31 2.01
CA ARG A 174 -12.25 3.36 3.13
C ARG A 174 -13.32 3.74 4.15
N SER A 175 -13.36 5.02 4.54
CA SER A 175 -14.35 5.53 5.47
C SER A 175 -15.77 5.45 4.91
N MET A 176 -15.96 5.72 3.61
CA MET A 176 -17.26 5.56 2.95
C MET A 176 -17.76 4.11 3.00
N ILE A 177 -16.88 3.15 2.64
CA ILE A 177 -17.24 1.73 2.66
C ILE A 177 -17.55 1.27 4.09
N ASN A 178 -16.72 1.67 5.06
CA ASN A 178 -16.96 1.34 6.47
C ASN A 178 -18.32 1.89 6.96
N PHE A 179 -18.66 3.13 6.57
CA PHE A 179 -19.96 3.71 6.90
C PHE A 179 -21.12 2.89 6.31
N MET A 180 -21.02 2.54 5.02
CA MET A 180 -22.03 1.70 4.35
C MET A 180 -22.19 0.36 5.05
N GLN A 181 -21.08 -0.28 5.43
CA GLN A 181 -21.08 -1.57 6.11
C GLN A 181 -21.73 -1.50 7.50
N LEU A 182 -21.35 -0.48 8.29
CA LEU A 182 -21.85 -0.30 9.66
C LEU A 182 -23.35 0.04 9.70
N ASN A 183 -23.86 0.72 8.68
CA ASN A 183 -25.23 1.21 8.63
C ASN A 183 -26.10 0.44 7.62
N LYS A 184 -25.66 -0.72 7.15
CA LYS A 184 -26.37 -1.52 6.13
C LYS A 184 -27.86 -1.73 6.47
N ASP A 185 -28.15 -2.18 7.70
CA ASP A 185 -29.51 -2.51 8.12
C ASP A 185 -30.37 -1.24 8.18
N SER A 186 -29.85 -0.14 8.71
CA SER A 186 -30.57 1.15 8.78
C SER A 186 -30.84 1.72 7.39
N ILE A 187 -29.86 1.69 6.50
CA ILE A 187 -29.99 2.18 5.13
C ILE A 187 -31.04 1.38 4.35
N ASN A 188 -31.12 0.07 4.57
CA ASN A 188 -32.09 -0.79 3.89
C ASN A 188 -33.53 -0.66 4.47
N LEU A 189 -33.67 -0.19 5.71
CA LEU A 189 -34.98 0.05 6.33
C LEU A 189 -35.60 1.39 5.91
N ASP A 190 -34.76 2.38 5.58
CA ASP A 190 -35.18 3.74 5.20
C ASP A 190 -35.47 3.91 3.70
N ASN A 191 -35.27 2.88 2.89
CA ASN A 191 -35.57 2.81 1.45
C ASN A 191 -36.67 1.79 1.15
#